data_49ac0f6666325db59688bf6b948f64dc
#
_entry.id   49ac0f6666325db59688bf6b948f64dc
#
_cell.length_a   1.000
_cell.length_b   1.000
_cell.length_c   1.000
_cell.angle_alpha   90.00
_cell.angle_beta   90.00
_cell.angle_gamma   90.00
#
_symmetry.space_group_name_H-M   'P 1'
#
loop_
_entity.id
_entity.type
_entity.pdbx_description
1 polymer ?
#
loop_
_entity_poly.entity_id
_entity_poly.type
_entity_poly.pdbx_seq_one_letter_code
_entity_poly.pdbx_strand_id
1 'polypeptide(L)'
;VCWHAAPLSRANRGNSVADTIVALMVKRILVAGGAGFLGSHLCDRLVALGHDVICLDNLFTSQKSNIEHLLGQKNFEFIRHDVTEPIMLEVDEIFNLACPAAPGHYQYNPIKTMKTSVLGAMNMLGLAKRVGAKIFHASTSEVYGDPEVHPQPENYRGNVNPIGPRACYDEGKRAAETIFFDYHRQNKVNIRVVRIFNTYGPRMHPYDGRVVSNFIRQALAGEPITIYGEGTQTRSFCFVDDLLDGFQALMDAPNEVTGPVNLGNPGEFTIRELAEMTVELSGSRSQIVKSRPLPADDPLQRKPDITLARAKLGWEPKIPLREGLARTIAYFKSIDIRQFRAPTPNF
;
A
#
# COMPACT_ATOMS: atom_id res chain seq x y z
N VAL A 1 65.37 -18.78 51.59
CA VAL A 1 64.98 -17.46 51.06
C VAL A 1 63.72 -17.65 50.29
N CYS A 2 62.56 -17.36 50.92
CA CYS A 2 61.25 -17.48 50.36
C CYS A 2 60.88 -16.17 49.67
N TRP A 3 60.46 -16.22 48.41
CA TRP A 3 59.81 -15.12 47.74
C TRP A 3 58.28 -15.36 47.66
N HIS A 4 57.54 -14.48 48.30
CA HIS A 4 56.08 -14.43 48.22
C HIS A 4 55.69 -13.65 46.95
N ALA A 5 54.92 -14.27 46.05
CA ALA A 5 54.27 -13.62 44.95
C ALA A 5 52.85 -13.25 45.34
N ALA A 6 52.50 -11.97 45.25
CA ALA A 6 51.14 -11.46 45.47
C ALA A 6 50.21 -11.80 44.26
N PRO A 7 48.91 -12.01 44.43
CA PRO A 7 48.00 -12.30 43.33
C PRO A 7 47.62 -11.04 42.58
N LEU A 8 47.81 -11.06 41.25
CA LEU A 8 47.31 -10.06 40.31
C LEU A 8 45.78 -10.08 40.25
N SER A 9 45.14 -8.96 40.57
CA SER A 9 43.75 -8.70 40.43
C SER A 9 43.28 -8.88 38.98
N ARG A 10 42.29 -9.73 38.73
CA ARG A 10 41.57 -9.80 37.44
C ARG A 10 40.82 -8.50 37.22
N ALA A 11 41.29 -7.69 36.28
CA ALA A 11 40.56 -6.56 35.73
C ALA A 11 39.27 -7.08 35.03
N ASN A 12 38.13 -6.56 35.49
CA ASN A 12 36.83 -6.74 34.93
C ASN A 12 36.84 -6.17 33.49
N ARG A 13 36.88 -7.03 32.47
CA ARG A 13 36.68 -6.58 31.08
C ARG A 13 35.22 -6.25 30.95
N GLY A 14 34.89 -4.99 30.88
CA GLY A 14 33.58 -4.49 30.53
C GLY A 14 33.13 -5.09 29.22
N ASN A 15 31.91 -5.62 29.19
CA ASN A 15 31.22 -6.00 27.98
C ASN A 15 31.15 -4.76 27.07
N SER A 16 31.77 -4.84 25.91
CA SER A 16 31.71 -3.80 24.92
C SER A 16 30.31 -3.73 24.35
N VAL A 17 29.79 -2.52 24.24
CA VAL A 17 28.48 -2.20 23.64
C VAL A 17 28.37 -2.64 22.16
N ALA A 18 29.44 -3.26 21.64
CA ALA A 18 29.55 -3.73 20.25
C ALA A 18 28.85 -5.06 19.94
N ASP A 19 28.42 -5.83 20.97
CA ASP A 19 27.87 -7.18 20.75
C ASP A 19 26.35 -7.23 20.70
N THR A 20 25.63 -6.10 20.63
CA THR A 20 24.18 -6.04 20.46
C THR A 20 23.77 -5.50 19.07
N ILE A 21 24.60 -5.61 18.08
CA ILE A 21 24.15 -5.56 16.70
C ILE A 21 23.59 -6.95 16.41
N VAL A 22 22.29 -7.13 16.62
CA VAL A 22 21.53 -8.17 15.93
C VAL A 22 21.74 -7.87 14.45
N ALA A 23 22.63 -8.61 13.82
CA ALA A 23 22.83 -8.56 12.38
C ALA A 23 21.46 -8.84 11.77
N LEU A 24 20.79 -7.81 11.25
CA LEU A 24 19.57 -7.95 10.48
C LEU A 24 19.90 -8.94 9.38
N MET A 25 19.36 -10.17 9.47
CA MET A 25 19.60 -11.17 8.44
C MET A 25 19.09 -10.60 7.13
N VAL A 26 19.99 -10.46 6.15
CA VAL A 26 19.62 -10.05 4.79
C VAL A 26 18.61 -11.06 4.26
N LYS A 27 17.43 -10.59 3.88
CA LYS A 27 16.37 -11.41 3.29
C LYS A 27 16.29 -11.12 1.80
N ARG A 28 15.92 -12.14 1.03
CA ARG A 28 15.52 -11.96 -0.36
C ARG A 28 14.00 -11.78 -0.43
N ILE A 29 13.55 -10.60 -0.85
CA ILE A 29 12.15 -10.16 -0.73
C ILE A 29 11.57 -9.88 -2.11
N LEU A 30 10.45 -10.54 -2.44
CA LEU A 30 9.69 -10.27 -3.65
C LEU A 30 8.61 -9.22 -3.39
N VAL A 31 8.61 -8.15 -4.19
CA VAL A 31 7.55 -7.14 -4.20
C VAL A 31 6.81 -7.23 -5.54
N ALA A 32 5.69 -7.95 -5.57
CA ALA A 32 4.81 -8.03 -6.73
C ALA A 32 3.94 -6.74 -6.81
N GLY A 33 3.96 -6.05 -7.94
CA GLY A 33 3.46 -4.69 -8.10
C GLY A 33 4.48 -3.64 -7.63
N GLY A 34 5.78 -4.00 -7.64
CA GLY A 34 6.86 -3.20 -7.07
C GLY A 34 7.15 -1.88 -7.79
N ALA A 35 6.78 -1.71 -9.07
CA ALA A 35 6.90 -0.45 -9.79
C ALA A 35 5.67 0.48 -9.62
N GLY A 36 4.65 0.04 -8.87
CA GLY A 36 3.46 0.81 -8.55
C GLY A 36 3.69 1.89 -7.48
N PHE A 37 2.62 2.60 -7.12
CA PHE A 37 2.67 3.66 -6.09
C PHE A 37 3.23 3.13 -4.77
N LEU A 38 2.53 2.21 -4.12
CA LEU A 38 2.97 1.67 -2.82
C LEU A 38 4.21 0.79 -2.96
N GLY A 39 4.27 -0.04 -4.02
CA GLY A 39 5.35 -0.99 -4.24
C GLY A 39 6.71 -0.31 -4.40
N SER A 40 6.78 0.82 -5.10
CA SER A 40 8.04 1.54 -5.31
C SER A 40 8.60 2.17 -4.03
N HIS A 41 7.74 2.72 -3.18
CA HIS A 41 8.14 3.20 -1.85
C HIS A 41 8.58 2.04 -0.94
N LEU A 42 7.91 0.88 -1.03
CA LEU A 42 8.31 -0.31 -0.29
C LEU A 42 9.67 -0.83 -0.77
N CYS A 43 9.90 -0.87 -2.09
CA CYS A 43 11.21 -1.25 -2.65
C CYS A 43 12.33 -0.35 -2.12
N ASP A 44 12.13 0.98 -2.12
CA ASP A 44 13.10 1.93 -1.56
C ASP A 44 13.45 1.59 -0.10
N ARG A 45 12.42 1.38 0.71
CA ARG A 45 12.59 1.08 2.14
C ARG A 45 13.35 -0.22 2.36
N LEU A 46 12.98 -1.28 1.65
CA LEU A 46 13.61 -2.61 1.80
C LEU A 46 15.07 -2.61 1.31
N VAL A 47 15.36 -1.93 0.21
CA VAL A 47 16.73 -1.73 -0.29
C VAL A 47 17.57 -0.94 0.70
N ALA A 48 17.01 0.14 1.27
CA ALA A 48 17.70 0.95 2.28
C ALA A 48 17.97 0.18 3.59
N LEU A 49 17.14 -0.81 3.93
CA LEU A 49 17.35 -1.73 5.04
C LEU A 49 18.40 -2.83 4.73
N GLY A 50 18.94 -2.85 3.52
CA GLY A 50 19.98 -3.79 3.10
C GLY A 50 19.49 -5.15 2.65
N HIS A 51 18.18 -5.31 2.41
CA HIS A 51 17.61 -6.53 1.86
C HIS A 51 17.89 -6.67 0.36
N ASP A 52 17.87 -7.91 -0.15
CA ASP A 52 17.92 -8.25 -1.57
C ASP A 52 16.49 -8.21 -2.12
N VAL A 53 16.16 -7.22 -2.94
CA VAL A 53 14.79 -6.91 -3.36
C VAL A 53 14.55 -7.26 -4.82
N ILE A 54 13.56 -8.11 -5.08
CA ILE A 54 13.04 -8.40 -6.42
C ILE A 54 11.75 -7.59 -6.62
N CYS A 55 11.81 -6.59 -7.48
CA CYS A 55 10.64 -5.84 -7.96
C CYS A 55 10.03 -6.57 -9.16
N LEU A 56 8.85 -7.15 -9.00
CA LEU A 56 8.13 -7.84 -10.07
C LEU A 56 6.92 -7.00 -10.49
N ASP A 57 6.85 -6.63 -11.77
CA ASP A 57 5.77 -5.79 -12.29
C ASP A 57 5.61 -5.97 -13.81
N ASN A 58 4.38 -5.94 -14.32
CA ASN A 58 4.10 -6.00 -15.76
C ASN A 58 4.02 -4.61 -16.43
N LEU A 59 4.07 -3.54 -15.61
CA LEU A 59 3.93 -2.13 -16.02
C LEU A 59 2.56 -1.81 -16.66
N PHE A 60 1.51 -2.51 -16.24
CA PHE A 60 0.16 -2.27 -16.77
C PHE A 60 -0.44 -0.95 -16.27
N THR A 61 -0.29 -0.64 -14.96
CA THR A 61 -0.76 0.61 -14.35
C THR A 61 0.36 1.37 -13.64
N SER A 62 1.50 0.75 -13.51
CA SER A 62 2.71 1.27 -12.87
C SER A 62 3.65 1.92 -13.89
N GLN A 63 4.72 2.54 -13.39
CA GLN A 63 5.70 3.21 -14.23
C GLN A 63 7.13 2.82 -13.82
N LYS A 64 7.96 2.49 -14.81
CA LYS A 64 9.36 2.17 -14.59
C LYS A 64 10.14 3.33 -13.93
N SER A 65 9.75 4.57 -14.20
CA SER A 65 10.34 5.77 -13.58
C SER A 65 10.25 5.79 -12.05
N ASN A 66 9.25 5.10 -11.46
CA ASN A 66 9.11 5.00 -10.00
C ASN A 66 10.26 4.23 -9.33
N ILE A 67 10.96 3.36 -10.08
CA ILE A 67 12.05 2.50 -9.60
C ILE A 67 13.38 2.76 -10.33
N GLU A 68 13.45 3.74 -11.22
CA GLU A 68 14.60 3.97 -12.09
C GLU A 68 15.89 4.23 -11.28
N HIS A 69 15.79 4.94 -10.16
CA HIS A 69 16.89 5.23 -9.25
C HIS A 69 17.43 4.00 -8.50
N LEU A 70 16.70 2.88 -8.48
CA LEU A 70 17.12 1.61 -7.89
C LEU A 70 17.81 0.70 -8.92
N LEU A 71 17.59 0.94 -10.21
CA LEU A 71 18.17 0.11 -11.27
C LEU A 71 19.70 0.18 -11.23
N GLY A 72 20.34 -0.98 -11.23
CA GLY A 72 21.82 -1.08 -11.14
C GLY A 72 22.37 -1.15 -9.72
N GLN A 73 21.55 -1.01 -8.68
CA GLN A 73 21.97 -1.33 -7.32
C GLN A 73 22.16 -2.84 -7.16
N LYS A 74 23.19 -3.25 -6.39
CA LYS A 74 23.57 -4.66 -6.24
C LYS A 74 22.51 -5.53 -5.58
N ASN A 75 21.67 -4.92 -4.73
CA ASN A 75 20.63 -5.58 -3.96
C ASN A 75 19.24 -5.25 -4.48
N PHE A 76 19.11 -4.91 -5.80
CA PHE A 76 17.82 -4.65 -6.43
C PHE A 76 17.77 -5.27 -7.83
N GLU A 77 16.74 -6.07 -8.08
CA GLU A 77 16.45 -6.70 -9.37
C GLU A 77 15.04 -6.32 -9.84
N PHE A 78 14.89 -5.92 -11.11
CA PHE A 78 13.59 -5.71 -11.73
C PHE A 78 13.27 -6.83 -12.71
N ILE A 79 12.15 -7.53 -12.46
CA ILE A 79 11.62 -8.58 -13.35
C ILE A 79 10.30 -8.11 -13.95
N ARG A 80 10.25 -7.94 -15.27
CA ARG A 80 9.01 -7.66 -15.97
C ARG A 80 8.19 -8.92 -16.14
N HIS A 81 7.15 -9.10 -15.31
CA HIS A 81 6.33 -10.32 -15.31
C HIS A 81 4.89 -10.02 -14.88
N ASP A 82 3.94 -10.79 -15.37
CA ASP A 82 2.54 -10.73 -15.00
C ASP A 82 2.23 -11.78 -13.94
N VAL A 83 1.72 -11.37 -12.78
CA VAL A 83 1.40 -12.27 -11.67
C VAL A 83 0.32 -13.31 -12.01
N THR A 84 -0.44 -13.11 -13.10
CA THR A 84 -1.39 -14.13 -13.58
C THR A 84 -0.73 -15.36 -14.17
N GLU A 85 0.57 -15.28 -14.44
CA GLU A 85 1.41 -16.41 -14.88
C GLU A 85 2.31 -16.87 -13.72
N PRO A 86 2.52 -18.18 -13.56
CA PRO A 86 3.41 -18.72 -12.54
C PRO A 86 4.86 -18.26 -12.71
N ILE A 87 5.54 -18.05 -11.57
CA ILE A 87 6.98 -17.77 -11.55
C ILE A 87 7.66 -18.60 -10.46
N MET A 88 8.90 -19.00 -10.74
CA MET A 88 9.74 -19.77 -9.81
C MET A 88 10.91 -18.91 -9.37
N LEU A 89 10.91 -18.56 -8.08
CA LEU A 89 11.95 -17.75 -7.42
C LEU A 89 12.26 -18.36 -6.04
N GLU A 90 13.46 -18.13 -5.54
CA GLU A 90 13.83 -18.44 -4.16
C GLU A 90 13.80 -17.14 -3.37
N VAL A 91 12.88 -17.03 -2.41
CA VAL A 91 12.65 -15.81 -1.61
C VAL A 91 12.20 -16.15 -0.19
N ASP A 92 12.51 -15.28 0.75
CA ASP A 92 12.15 -15.43 2.17
C ASP A 92 10.80 -14.78 2.49
N GLU A 93 10.49 -13.67 1.78
CA GLU A 93 9.25 -12.92 2.00
C GLU A 93 8.66 -12.45 0.66
N ILE A 94 7.33 -12.35 0.61
CA ILE A 94 6.59 -11.89 -0.56
C ILE A 94 5.62 -10.80 -0.13
N PHE A 95 5.67 -9.63 -0.79
CA PHE A 95 4.63 -8.60 -0.71
C PHE A 95 3.80 -8.64 -1.99
N ASN A 96 2.56 -9.14 -1.91
CA ASN A 96 1.64 -9.18 -3.03
C ASN A 96 0.80 -7.88 -3.07
N LEU A 97 1.31 -6.87 -3.80
CA LEU A 97 0.65 -5.58 -4.02
C LEU A 97 0.08 -5.45 -5.44
N ALA A 98 0.29 -6.46 -6.29
CA ALA A 98 -0.07 -6.40 -7.70
C ALA A 98 -1.60 -6.42 -7.89
N CYS A 99 -2.18 -5.29 -8.26
CA CYS A 99 -3.56 -5.17 -8.72
C CYS A 99 -3.80 -3.76 -9.27
N PRO A 100 -4.57 -3.57 -10.36
CA PRO A 100 -5.14 -2.27 -10.68
C PRO A 100 -6.05 -1.81 -9.54
N ALA A 101 -5.71 -0.70 -8.87
CA ALA A 101 -6.35 -0.30 -7.61
C ALA A 101 -7.08 1.04 -7.67
N ALA A 102 -7.06 1.72 -8.82
CA ALA A 102 -7.76 2.97 -9.02
C ALA A 102 -8.94 2.78 -9.99
N PRO A 103 -10.08 3.47 -9.78
CA PRO A 103 -11.30 3.29 -10.59
C PRO A 103 -11.07 3.34 -12.09
N GLY A 104 -10.33 4.34 -12.58
CA GLY A 104 -9.99 4.45 -14.00
C GLY A 104 -9.19 3.27 -14.55
N HIS A 105 -8.40 2.60 -13.72
CA HIS A 105 -7.57 1.47 -14.14
C HIS A 105 -8.32 0.14 -14.04
N TYR A 106 -9.02 -0.16 -12.92
CA TYR A 106 -9.66 -1.46 -12.77
C TYR A 106 -10.92 -1.59 -13.65
N GLN A 107 -11.60 -0.49 -13.97
CA GLN A 107 -12.74 -0.48 -14.88
C GLN A 107 -12.31 -0.49 -16.35
N TYR A 108 -11.09 -0.03 -16.68
CA TYR A 108 -10.55 -0.11 -18.05
C TYR A 108 -10.44 -1.56 -18.54
N ASN A 109 -10.02 -2.49 -17.69
CA ASN A 109 -9.99 -3.93 -18.01
C ASN A 109 -10.44 -4.75 -16.80
N PRO A 110 -11.75 -4.89 -16.59
CA PRO A 110 -12.30 -5.56 -15.39
C PRO A 110 -11.94 -7.04 -15.33
N ILE A 111 -11.87 -7.73 -16.47
CA ILE A 111 -11.47 -9.14 -16.52
C ILE A 111 -10.01 -9.30 -16.09
N LYS A 112 -9.11 -8.42 -16.56
CA LYS A 112 -7.71 -8.43 -16.14
C LYS A 112 -7.59 -8.14 -14.64
N THR A 113 -8.37 -7.21 -14.11
CA THR A 113 -8.38 -6.89 -12.68
C THR A 113 -8.78 -8.10 -11.84
N MET A 114 -9.86 -8.78 -12.20
CA MET A 114 -10.33 -10.00 -11.53
C MET A 114 -9.25 -11.10 -11.61
N LYS A 115 -8.69 -11.36 -12.79
CA LYS A 115 -7.61 -12.35 -12.96
C LYS A 115 -6.40 -12.02 -12.10
N THR A 116 -5.97 -10.76 -12.06
CA THR A 116 -4.83 -10.33 -11.24
C THR A 116 -5.08 -10.57 -9.76
N SER A 117 -6.29 -10.26 -9.26
CA SER A 117 -6.66 -10.50 -7.87
C SER A 117 -6.72 -11.98 -7.52
N VAL A 118 -7.31 -12.82 -8.37
CA VAL A 118 -7.57 -14.24 -8.07
C VAL A 118 -6.39 -15.13 -8.47
N LEU A 119 -6.02 -15.16 -9.77
CA LEU A 119 -4.93 -16.00 -10.26
C LEU A 119 -3.58 -15.51 -9.73
N GLY A 120 -3.38 -14.17 -9.67
CA GLY A 120 -2.18 -13.60 -9.07
C GLY A 120 -2.01 -14.00 -7.60
N ALA A 121 -3.09 -13.97 -6.81
CA ALA A 121 -3.05 -14.44 -5.43
C ALA A 121 -2.68 -15.94 -5.35
N MET A 122 -3.31 -16.78 -6.19
CA MET A 122 -3.02 -18.23 -6.22
C MET A 122 -1.56 -18.51 -6.61
N ASN A 123 -1.01 -17.81 -7.60
CA ASN A 123 0.37 -18.01 -8.04
C ASN A 123 1.38 -17.58 -6.97
N MET A 124 1.15 -16.41 -6.30
CA MET A 124 2.01 -15.93 -5.23
C MET A 124 1.94 -16.82 -3.99
N LEU A 125 0.76 -17.36 -3.65
CA LEU A 125 0.59 -18.35 -2.57
C LEU A 125 1.21 -19.70 -2.92
N GLY A 126 1.13 -20.13 -4.18
CA GLY A 126 1.82 -21.33 -4.67
C GLY A 126 3.34 -21.21 -4.54
N LEU A 127 3.90 -20.04 -4.90
CA LEU A 127 5.31 -19.70 -4.68
C LEU A 127 5.65 -19.73 -3.19
N ALA A 128 4.90 -19.00 -2.36
CA ALA A 128 5.11 -18.96 -0.91
C ALA A 128 5.10 -20.33 -0.27
N LYS A 129 4.13 -21.19 -0.66
CA LYS A 129 4.04 -22.59 -0.20
C LYS A 129 5.27 -23.39 -0.60
N ARG A 130 5.76 -23.23 -1.84
CA ARG A 130 6.90 -23.96 -2.36
C ARG A 130 8.20 -23.68 -1.60
N VAL A 131 8.46 -22.39 -1.33
CA VAL A 131 9.73 -21.96 -0.72
C VAL A 131 9.65 -21.72 0.80
N GLY A 132 8.45 -21.86 1.40
CA GLY A 132 8.25 -21.61 2.82
C GLY A 132 8.23 -20.11 3.19
N ALA A 133 8.06 -19.22 2.22
CA ALA A 133 8.09 -17.78 2.42
C ALA A 133 6.88 -17.28 3.21
N LYS A 134 7.09 -16.22 4.02
CA LYS A 134 6.01 -15.40 4.58
C LYS A 134 5.43 -14.53 3.45
N ILE A 135 4.09 -14.45 3.37
CA ILE A 135 3.45 -13.68 2.31
C ILE A 135 2.45 -12.65 2.84
N PHE A 136 2.64 -11.41 2.42
CA PHE A 136 1.75 -10.28 2.67
C PHE A 136 0.78 -10.09 1.50
N HIS A 137 -0.49 -9.81 1.80
CA HIS A 137 -1.52 -9.47 0.82
C HIS A 137 -2.10 -8.09 1.05
N ALA A 138 -1.97 -7.22 0.07
CA ALA A 138 -2.66 -5.93 0.02
C ALA A 138 -4.12 -6.11 -0.39
N SER A 139 -5.00 -6.33 0.60
CA SER A 139 -6.43 -6.19 0.44
C SER A 139 -6.83 -4.71 0.55
N THR A 140 -8.10 -4.41 0.67
CA THR A 140 -8.64 -3.05 0.55
C THR A 140 -9.85 -2.85 1.44
N SER A 141 -10.15 -1.60 1.82
CA SER A 141 -11.42 -1.22 2.44
C SER A 141 -12.64 -1.43 1.52
N GLU A 142 -12.42 -1.61 0.21
CA GLU A 142 -13.50 -1.88 -0.74
C GLU A 142 -14.20 -3.23 -0.48
N VAL A 143 -13.56 -4.17 0.24
CA VAL A 143 -14.20 -5.41 0.70
C VAL A 143 -15.41 -5.17 1.61
N TYR A 144 -15.51 -3.97 2.18
CA TYR A 144 -16.66 -3.55 2.99
C TYR A 144 -17.84 -3.02 2.15
N GLY A 145 -17.63 -2.71 0.87
CA GLY A 145 -18.66 -2.18 -0.04
C GLY A 145 -19.20 -0.83 0.41
N ASP A 146 -20.52 -0.67 0.34
CA ASP A 146 -21.27 0.46 0.94
C ASP A 146 -21.61 0.10 2.40
N PRO A 147 -20.82 0.57 3.38
CA PRO A 147 -20.88 0.03 4.71
C PRO A 147 -22.05 0.56 5.52
N GLU A 148 -22.76 -0.33 6.21
CA GLU A 148 -23.80 -0.03 7.20
C GLU A 148 -23.22 0.23 8.60
N VAL A 149 -21.91 -0.03 8.80
CA VAL A 149 -21.19 0.13 10.07
C VAL A 149 -20.10 1.20 9.91
N HIS A 150 -20.04 2.16 10.86
CA HIS A 150 -19.10 3.25 10.82
C HIS A 150 -18.54 3.55 12.24
N PRO A 151 -17.22 3.58 12.46
CA PRO A 151 -16.14 3.16 11.54
C PRO A 151 -16.17 1.65 11.26
N GLN A 152 -15.52 1.19 10.18
CA GLN A 152 -15.53 -0.20 9.75
C GLN A 152 -14.50 -1.03 10.53
N PRO A 153 -14.93 -1.99 11.38
CA PRO A 153 -14.03 -2.95 12.04
C PRO A 153 -13.80 -4.18 11.17
N GLU A 154 -12.73 -4.94 11.44
CA GLU A 154 -12.34 -6.09 10.62
C GLU A 154 -13.34 -7.26 10.64
N ASN A 155 -14.15 -7.39 11.68
CA ASN A 155 -15.20 -8.42 11.78
C ASN A 155 -16.48 -8.08 11.00
N TYR A 156 -16.60 -6.86 10.46
CA TYR A 156 -17.70 -6.50 9.58
C TYR A 156 -17.53 -7.17 8.21
N ARG A 157 -18.54 -7.92 7.75
CA ARG A 157 -18.46 -8.73 6.52
C ARG A 157 -18.64 -7.93 5.24
N GLY A 158 -19.14 -6.71 5.35
CA GLY A 158 -19.34 -5.82 4.21
C GLY A 158 -20.69 -5.99 3.51
N ASN A 159 -20.99 -5.03 2.64
CA ASN A 159 -22.16 -4.94 1.77
C ASN A 159 -21.70 -4.57 0.37
N VAL A 160 -21.21 -5.56 -0.40
CA VAL A 160 -20.65 -5.38 -1.75
C VAL A 160 -21.71 -5.71 -2.80
N ASN A 161 -21.82 -4.87 -3.83
CA ASN A 161 -22.62 -5.17 -5.01
C ASN A 161 -21.83 -6.12 -5.94
N PRO A 162 -22.19 -7.43 -6.04
CA PRO A 162 -21.40 -8.41 -6.77
C PRO A 162 -21.46 -8.28 -8.29
N ILE A 163 -22.38 -7.48 -8.82
CA ILE A 163 -22.59 -7.28 -10.27
C ILE A 163 -22.41 -5.82 -10.70
N GLY A 164 -22.03 -4.94 -9.77
CA GLY A 164 -21.79 -3.53 -10.05
C GLY A 164 -20.50 -3.28 -10.84
N PRO A 165 -20.29 -2.05 -11.35
CA PRO A 165 -19.12 -1.70 -12.15
C PRO A 165 -17.79 -1.79 -11.37
N ARG A 166 -17.83 -1.85 -10.02
CA ARG A 166 -16.69 -1.99 -9.14
C ARG A 166 -16.42 -3.45 -8.74
N ALA A 167 -17.37 -4.37 -8.99
CA ALA A 167 -17.32 -5.77 -8.53
C ALA A 167 -16.03 -6.50 -8.95
N CYS A 168 -15.46 -6.19 -10.11
CA CYS A 168 -14.21 -6.80 -10.56
C CYS A 168 -13.03 -6.56 -9.60
N TYR A 169 -13.03 -5.45 -8.89
CA TYR A 169 -12.04 -5.12 -7.87
C TYR A 169 -12.49 -5.60 -6.49
N ASP A 170 -13.69 -5.22 -6.08
CA ASP A 170 -14.21 -5.46 -4.74
C ASP A 170 -14.33 -6.97 -4.46
N GLU A 171 -15.02 -7.72 -5.31
CA GLU A 171 -15.14 -9.18 -5.20
C GLU A 171 -13.83 -9.91 -5.51
N GLY A 172 -13.00 -9.37 -6.43
CA GLY A 172 -11.67 -9.89 -6.68
C GLY A 172 -10.80 -9.90 -5.43
N LYS A 173 -10.84 -8.82 -4.63
CA LYS A 173 -10.11 -8.71 -3.37
C LYS A 173 -10.72 -9.59 -2.27
N ARG A 174 -12.05 -9.70 -2.19
CA ARG A 174 -12.74 -10.62 -1.26
C ARG A 174 -12.37 -12.08 -1.55
N ALA A 175 -12.41 -12.48 -2.82
CA ALA A 175 -11.97 -13.81 -3.24
C ALA A 175 -10.51 -14.08 -2.89
N ALA A 176 -9.62 -13.09 -3.11
CA ALA A 176 -8.21 -13.21 -2.73
C ALA A 176 -8.02 -13.40 -1.22
N GLU A 177 -8.73 -12.65 -0.36
CA GLU A 177 -8.71 -12.89 1.10
C GLU A 177 -9.11 -14.34 1.41
N THR A 178 -10.21 -14.85 0.83
CA THR A 178 -10.66 -16.23 1.03
C THR A 178 -9.54 -17.23 0.68
N ILE A 179 -8.92 -17.07 -0.48
CA ILE A 179 -7.83 -17.94 -0.96
C ILE A 179 -6.63 -17.90 -0.01
N PHE A 180 -6.24 -16.72 0.50
CA PHE A 180 -5.15 -16.57 1.46
C PHE A 180 -5.43 -17.35 2.75
N PHE A 181 -6.62 -17.20 3.32
CA PHE A 181 -7.00 -17.94 4.52
C PHE A 181 -7.16 -19.45 4.29
N ASP A 182 -7.57 -19.89 3.09
CA ASP A 182 -7.65 -21.32 2.75
C ASP A 182 -6.25 -21.94 2.63
N TYR A 183 -5.29 -21.26 1.98
CA TYR A 183 -3.90 -21.70 1.97
C TYR A 183 -3.29 -21.75 3.38
N HIS A 184 -3.63 -20.80 4.24
CA HIS A 184 -3.19 -20.84 5.64
C HIS A 184 -3.79 -22.04 6.38
N ARG A 185 -5.10 -22.26 6.28
CA ARG A 185 -5.79 -23.37 6.96
C ARG A 185 -5.30 -24.74 6.47
N GLN A 186 -5.26 -24.92 5.17
CA GLN A 186 -4.95 -26.19 4.54
C GLN A 186 -3.45 -26.49 4.46
N ASN A 187 -2.64 -25.51 4.09
CA ASN A 187 -1.23 -25.68 3.76
C ASN A 187 -0.26 -25.03 4.75
N LYS A 188 -0.77 -24.37 5.80
CA LYS A 188 0.02 -23.68 6.82
C LYS A 188 0.93 -22.58 6.27
N VAL A 189 0.58 -21.99 5.13
CA VAL A 189 1.30 -20.84 4.60
C VAL A 189 1.24 -19.68 5.60
N ASN A 190 2.37 -19.05 5.86
CA ASN A 190 2.47 -17.94 6.81
C ASN A 190 2.01 -16.64 6.13
N ILE A 191 0.75 -16.28 6.33
CA ILE A 191 0.10 -15.15 5.65
C ILE A 191 0.06 -13.90 6.53
N ARG A 192 -0.01 -12.73 5.87
CA ARG A 192 -0.34 -11.43 6.45
C ARG A 192 -1.34 -10.74 5.53
N VAL A 193 -2.53 -10.43 6.02
CA VAL A 193 -3.58 -9.77 5.22
C VAL A 193 -3.87 -8.39 5.80
N VAL A 194 -3.79 -7.37 4.97
CA VAL A 194 -4.12 -5.98 5.34
C VAL A 194 -5.28 -5.46 4.51
N ARG A 195 -6.21 -4.72 5.12
CA ARG A 195 -7.24 -3.94 4.42
C ARG A 195 -6.82 -2.48 4.42
N ILE A 196 -6.37 -2.03 3.25
CA ILE A 196 -5.84 -0.68 3.05
C ILE A 196 -7.01 0.28 2.82
N PHE A 197 -7.04 1.35 3.60
CA PHE A 197 -7.93 2.49 3.38
C PHE A 197 -7.27 3.52 2.45
N ASN A 198 -8.02 4.57 2.05
CA ASN A 198 -7.53 5.55 1.08
C ASN A 198 -6.14 6.07 1.45
N THR A 199 -5.19 5.79 0.59
CA THR A 199 -3.79 6.19 0.76
C THR A 199 -3.38 7.15 -0.34
N TYR A 200 -2.56 8.14 0.02
CA TYR A 200 -2.05 9.16 -0.89
C TYR A 200 -0.57 9.44 -0.62
N GLY A 201 0.10 10.07 -1.59
CA GLY A 201 1.51 10.42 -1.47
C GLY A 201 2.21 10.64 -2.81
N PRO A 202 3.52 10.91 -2.81
CA PRO A 202 4.35 10.93 -4.00
C PRO A 202 4.20 9.65 -4.83
N ARG A 203 4.47 9.71 -6.12
CA ARG A 203 4.33 8.59 -7.10
C ARG A 203 2.91 8.07 -7.32
N MET A 204 1.87 8.71 -6.76
CA MET A 204 0.52 8.48 -7.26
C MET A 204 0.46 8.86 -8.73
N HIS A 205 -0.27 8.08 -9.53
CA HIS A 205 -0.46 8.39 -10.94
C HIS A 205 -1.37 9.62 -11.10
N PRO A 206 -0.95 10.68 -11.84
CA PRO A 206 -1.72 11.92 -11.95
C PRO A 206 -3.14 11.75 -12.50
N TYR A 207 -3.37 10.70 -13.29
CA TYR A 207 -4.64 10.40 -13.95
C TYR A 207 -5.27 9.09 -13.42
N ASP A 208 -5.03 8.69 -12.17
CA ASP A 208 -5.64 7.48 -11.62
C ASP A 208 -7.12 7.64 -11.24
N GLY A 209 -7.64 8.86 -11.31
CA GLY A 209 -9.04 9.16 -11.05
C GLY A 209 -9.39 9.31 -9.56
N ARG A 210 -8.43 9.16 -8.65
CA ARG A 210 -8.67 9.39 -7.22
C ARG A 210 -8.68 10.89 -6.90
N VAL A 211 -9.42 11.25 -5.84
CA VAL A 211 -9.70 12.65 -5.51
C VAL A 211 -8.42 13.48 -5.27
N VAL A 212 -7.43 12.94 -4.54
CA VAL A 212 -6.19 13.68 -4.21
C VAL A 212 -5.39 14.01 -5.46
N SER A 213 -5.12 13.01 -6.32
CA SER A 213 -4.38 13.22 -7.58
C SER A 213 -5.11 14.15 -8.53
N ASN A 214 -6.44 14.02 -8.67
CA ASN A 214 -7.25 14.90 -9.51
C ASN A 214 -7.20 16.35 -9.04
N PHE A 215 -7.38 16.61 -7.76
CA PHE A 215 -7.37 17.98 -7.21
C PHE A 215 -6.00 18.63 -7.36
N ILE A 216 -4.92 17.90 -7.06
CA ILE A 216 -3.56 18.43 -7.23
C ILE A 216 -3.29 18.74 -8.70
N ARG A 217 -3.63 17.83 -9.62
CA ARG A 217 -3.45 18.06 -11.06
C ARG A 217 -4.22 19.29 -11.55
N GLN A 218 -5.50 19.40 -11.20
CA GLN A 218 -6.35 20.54 -11.56
C GLN A 218 -5.80 21.85 -10.99
N ALA A 219 -5.43 21.85 -9.72
CA ALA A 219 -4.86 23.03 -9.08
C ALA A 219 -3.55 23.49 -9.74
N LEU A 220 -2.64 22.57 -10.07
CA LEU A 220 -1.36 22.89 -10.71
C LEU A 220 -1.52 23.32 -12.17
N ALA A 221 -2.56 22.84 -12.86
CA ALA A 221 -2.89 23.25 -14.22
C ALA A 221 -3.68 24.59 -14.28
N GLY A 222 -4.11 25.14 -13.13
CA GLY A 222 -4.97 26.32 -13.10
C GLY A 222 -6.41 26.02 -13.57
N GLU A 223 -6.77 24.73 -13.68
CA GLU A 223 -8.12 24.27 -14.02
C GLU A 223 -9.05 24.38 -12.79
N PRO A 224 -10.38 24.52 -12.98
CA PRO A 224 -11.32 24.40 -11.87
C PRO A 224 -11.21 23.04 -11.17
N ILE A 225 -11.17 23.05 -9.84
CA ILE A 225 -11.24 21.82 -9.04
C ILE A 225 -12.70 21.33 -9.03
N THR A 226 -12.90 20.13 -9.57
CA THR A 226 -14.24 19.56 -9.76
C THR A 226 -14.61 18.63 -8.60
N ILE A 227 -15.69 18.96 -7.88
CA ILE A 227 -16.24 18.12 -6.83
C ILE A 227 -17.56 17.49 -7.26
N TYR A 228 -17.84 16.28 -6.78
CA TYR A 228 -19.13 15.63 -6.97
C TYR A 228 -20.12 16.07 -5.88
N GLY A 229 -21.35 16.40 -6.27
CA GLY A 229 -22.37 16.90 -5.35
C GLY A 229 -21.93 18.16 -4.62
N GLU A 230 -22.28 18.28 -3.33
CA GLU A 230 -21.92 19.42 -2.48
C GLU A 230 -20.51 19.29 -1.88
N GLY A 231 -19.85 18.13 -2.00
CA GLY A 231 -18.56 17.86 -1.39
C GLY A 231 -18.62 17.62 0.13
N THR A 232 -19.82 17.31 0.66
CA THR A 232 -20.04 17.05 2.10
C THR A 232 -19.72 15.61 2.50
N GLN A 233 -19.60 14.70 1.53
CA GLN A 233 -19.17 13.33 1.79
C GLN A 233 -17.77 13.31 2.42
N THR A 234 -17.58 12.44 3.43
CA THR A 234 -16.32 12.36 4.16
C THR A 234 -15.46 11.19 3.69
N ARG A 235 -14.15 11.39 3.77
CA ARG A 235 -13.13 10.35 3.54
C ARG A 235 -12.01 10.50 4.56
N SER A 236 -11.38 9.40 4.87
CA SER A 236 -10.12 9.38 5.61
C SER A 236 -8.95 9.17 4.66
N PHE A 237 -7.81 9.80 4.94
CA PHE A 237 -6.65 9.79 4.07
C PHE A 237 -5.38 9.44 4.86
N CYS A 238 -4.74 8.32 4.52
CA CYS A 238 -3.48 7.88 5.12
C CYS A 238 -2.31 8.26 4.21
N PHE A 239 -1.27 8.86 4.77
CA PHE A 239 -0.06 9.12 4.01
C PHE A 239 0.74 7.83 3.79
N VAL A 240 1.43 7.73 2.65
CA VAL A 240 2.11 6.50 2.23
C VAL A 240 3.15 6.02 3.24
N ASP A 241 3.91 6.91 3.89
CA ASP A 241 4.95 6.52 4.85
C ASP A 241 4.33 5.84 6.08
N ASP A 242 3.23 6.38 6.62
CA ASP A 242 2.49 5.76 7.74
C ASP A 242 1.97 4.37 7.35
N LEU A 243 1.44 4.23 6.12
CA LEU A 243 0.95 2.94 5.64
C LEU A 243 2.07 1.91 5.57
N LEU A 244 3.24 2.28 5.07
CA LEU A 244 4.40 1.38 4.97
C LEU A 244 4.97 1.00 6.33
N ASP A 245 4.89 1.88 7.33
CA ASP A 245 5.19 1.53 8.72
C ASP A 245 4.25 0.41 9.21
N GLY A 246 2.97 0.50 8.85
CA GLY A 246 1.99 -0.55 9.15
C GLY A 246 2.26 -1.87 8.42
N PHE A 247 2.72 -1.82 7.16
CA PHE A 247 3.13 -3.02 6.43
C PHE A 247 4.28 -3.74 7.10
N GLN A 248 5.31 -2.98 7.49
CA GLN A 248 6.48 -3.53 8.20
C GLN A 248 6.05 -4.11 9.54
N ALA A 249 5.29 -3.37 10.33
CA ALA A 249 4.80 -3.84 11.64
C ALA A 249 3.98 -5.14 11.52
N LEU A 250 3.15 -5.29 10.47
CA LEU A 250 2.39 -6.51 10.24
C LEU A 250 3.28 -7.67 9.78
N MET A 251 4.28 -7.41 8.93
CA MET A 251 5.24 -8.44 8.49
C MET A 251 6.10 -8.94 9.66
N ASP A 252 6.49 -8.05 10.57
CA ASP A 252 7.31 -8.40 11.74
C ASP A 252 6.49 -8.96 12.89
N ALA A 253 5.16 -8.89 12.83
CA ALA A 253 4.27 -9.40 13.88
C ALA A 253 4.40 -10.93 14.05
N PRO A 254 4.08 -11.46 15.25
CA PRO A 254 4.04 -12.89 15.53
C PRO A 254 3.18 -13.66 14.53
N ASN A 255 3.49 -14.95 14.32
CA ASN A 255 2.86 -15.76 13.27
C ASN A 255 1.34 -15.94 13.46
N GLU A 256 0.82 -15.74 14.64
CA GLU A 256 -0.60 -15.79 14.98
C GLU A 256 -1.38 -14.56 14.45
N VAL A 257 -0.66 -13.46 14.13
CA VAL A 257 -1.26 -12.24 13.59
C VAL A 257 -1.35 -12.34 12.07
N THR A 258 -2.30 -13.14 11.60
CA THR A 258 -2.53 -13.33 10.14
C THR A 258 -3.30 -12.20 9.49
N GLY A 259 -4.04 -11.40 10.26
CA GLY A 259 -5.01 -10.42 9.77
C GLY A 259 -6.42 -11.04 9.58
N PRO A 260 -7.34 -10.37 8.84
CA PRO A 260 -7.08 -9.07 8.23
C PRO A 260 -6.89 -7.97 9.29
N VAL A 261 -6.06 -6.98 8.99
CA VAL A 261 -5.85 -5.78 9.83
C VAL A 261 -6.13 -4.53 8.99
N ASN A 262 -6.96 -3.62 9.50
CA ASN A 262 -7.19 -2.34 8.86
C ASN A 262 -6.00 -1.41 9.04
N LEU A 263 -5.47 -0.88 7.94
CA LEU A 263 -4.50 0.20 7.96
C LEU A 263 -5.05 1.42 7.23
N GLY A 264 -5.11 2.54 7.95
CA GLY A 264 -5.62 3.81 7.45
C GLY A 264 -5.62 4.87 8.54
N ASN A 265 -5.87 6.12 8.17
CA ASN A 265 -5.97 7.22 9.11
C ASN A 265 -7.44 7.41 9.52
N PRO A 266 -7.81 7.36 10.81
CA PRO A 266 -9.19 7.56 11.26
C PRO A 266 -9.67 9.01 11.22
N GLY A 267 -8.81 9.99 10.92
CA GLY A 267 -9.20 11.39 10.71
C GLY A 267 -10.07 11.55 9.47
N GLU A 268 -11.24 12.14 9.59
CA GLU A 268 -12.18 12.37 8.49
C GLU A 268 -12.13 13.81 8.01
N PHE A 269 -12.21 13.98 6.70
CA PHE A 269 -12.28 15.27 6.03
C PHE A 269 -13.35 15.22 4.95
N THR A 270 -14.08 16.30 4.80
CA THR A 270 -14.99 16.45 3.66
C THR A 270 -14.18 16.63 2.37
N ILE A 271 -14.77 16.26 1.25
CA ILE A 271 -14.15 16.47 -0.06
C ILE A 271 -13.94 17.96 -0.33
N ARG A 272 -14.82 18.82 0.20
CA ARG A 272 -14.67 20.28 0.11
C ARG A 272 -13.44 20.78 0.89
N GLU A 273 -13.25 20.35 2.14
CA GLU A 273 -12.07 20.71 2.94
C GLU A 273 -10.77 20.27 2.25
N LEU A 274 -10.76 19.07 1.65
CA LEU A 274 -9.61 18.60 0.88
C LEU A 274 -9.33 19.50 -0.34
N ALA A 275 -10.38 19.94 -1.05
CA ALA A 275 -10.23 20.82 -2.20
C ALA A 275 -9.68 22.20 -1.79
N GLU A 276 -10.23 22.79 -0.72
CA GLU A 276 -9.78 24.08 -0.17
C GLU A 276 -8.31 24.02 0.27
N MET A 277 -7.94 22.97 1.00
CA MET A 277 -6.56 22.73 1.43
C MET A 277 -5.62 22.54 0.24
N THR A 278 -6.08 21.89 -0.83
CA THR A 278 -5.28 21.71 -2.06
C THR A 278 -5.04 23.04 -2.78
N VAL A 279 -6.06 23.90 -2.89
CA VAL A 279 -5.91 25.23 -3.48
C VAL A 279 -4.90 26.06 -2.67
N GLU A 280 -5.06 26.10 -1.37
CA GLU A 280 -4.17 26.84 -0.46
C GLU A 280 -2.71 26.37 -0.59
N LEU A 281 -2.45 25.07 -0.41
CA LEU A 281 -1.10 24.51 -0.39
C LEU A 281 -0.40 24.53 -1.75
N SER A 282 -1.16 24.46 -2.84
CA SER A 282 -0.60 24.56 -4.19
C SER A 282 -0.26 26.01 -4.59
N GLY A 283 -0.84 27.00 -3.90
CA GLY A 283 -0.80 28.41 -4.28
C GLY A 283 -1.65 28.71 -5.53
N SER A 284 -2.60 27.82 -5.86
CA SER A 284 -3.48 27.96 -7.02
C SER A 284 -4.58 29.01 -6.81
N ARG A 285 -5.10 29.55 -7.91
CA ARG A 285 -6.31 30.38 -7.93
C ARG A 285 -7.51 29.63 -8.49
N SER A 286 -7.42 28.31 -8.60
CA SER A 286 -8.49 27.46 -9.14
C SER A 286 -9.77 27.60 -8.32
N GLN A 287 -10.88 27.76 -9.02
CA GLN A 287 -12.21 27.77 -8.39
C GLN A 287 -12.64 26.31 -8.09
N ILE A 288 -13.35 26.11 -6.99
CA ILE A 288 -13.98 24.84 -6.66
C ILE A 288 -15.38 24.84 -7.27
N VAL A 289 -15.63 23.92 -8.22
CA VAL A 289 -16.91 23.86 -8.96
C VAL A 289 -17.56 22.49 -8.80
N LYS A 290 -18.88 22.48 -8.78
CA LYS A 290 -19.67 21.24 -8.82
C LYS A 290 -19.67 20.71 -10.26
N SER A 291 -19.35 19.43 -10.48
CA SER A 291 -19.26 18.87 -11.82
C SER A 291 -20.37 17.89 -12.16
N ARG A 292 -20.66 16.95 -11.28
CA ARG A 292 -21.60 15.83 -11.52
C ARG A 292 -22.24 15.35 -10.21
N PRO A 293 -23.34 14.58 -10.25
CA PRO A 293 -23.79 13.79 -9.11
C PRO A 293 -22.71 12.79 -8.66
N LEU A 294 -22.86 12.27 -7.43
CA LEU A 294 -22.00 11.18 -6.93
C LEU A 294 -22.08 9.98 -7.89
N PRO A 295 -20.96 9.32 -8.18
CA PRO A 295 -20.96 8.08 -8.95
C PRO A 295 -21.80 7.00 -8.27
N ALA A 296 -22.43 6.12 -9.09
CA ALA A 296 -23.10 4.94 -8.58
C ALA A 296 -22.11 4.05 -7.80
N ASP A 297 -22.59 3.45 -6.71
CA ASP A 297 -21.81 2.57 -5.82
C ASP A 297 -20.62 3.26 -5.11
N ASP A 298 -20.53 4.62 -5.10
CA ASP A 298 -19.51 5.30 -4.32
C ASP A 298 -19.99 5.50 -2.87
N PRO A 299 -19.34 4.86 -1.87
CA PRO A 299 -19.83 4.91 -0.49
C PRO A 299 -19.88 6.35 0.06
N LEU A 300 -20.90 6.67 0.85
CA LEU A 300 -21.01 8.00 1.47
C LEU A 300 -19.95 8.25 2.53
N GLN A 301 -19.58 7.22 3.30
CA GLN A 301 -18.64 7.30 4.41
C GLN A 301 -17.66 6.11 4.37
N ARG A 302 -16.38 6.38 4.64
CA ARG A 302 -15.35 5.34 4.76
C ARG A 302 -14.29 5.76 5.75
N LYS A 303 -14.26 5.05 6.89
CA LYS A 303 -13.33 5.32 8.00
C LYS A 303 -12.88 4.01 8.63
N PRO A 304 -11.55 3.79 8.79
CA PRO A 304 -11.05 2.60 9.47
C PRO A 304 -11.31 2.64 10.96
N ASP A 305 -11.76 1.53 11.53
CA ASP A 305 -11.44 1.21 12.91
C ASP A 305 -10.03 0.61 12.93
N ILE A 306 -9.10 1.25 13.65
CA ILE A 306 -7.70 0.81 13.76
C ILE A 306 -7.36 0.25 15.15
N THR A 307 -8.37 -0.12 15.92
CA THR A 307 -8.19 -0.67 17.28
C THR A 307 -7.33 -1.93 17.24
N LEU A 308 -7.54 -2.80 16.26
CA LEU A 308 -6.76 -4.02 16.09
C LEU A 308 -5.30 -3.71 15.72
N ALA A 309 -5.06 -2.76 14.82
CA ALA A 309 -3.71 -2.33 14.44
C ALA A 309 -2.94 -1.78 15.64
N ARG A 310 -3.57 -0.92 16.45
CA ARG A 310 -2.96 -0.42 17.69
C ARG A 310 -2.63 -1.54 18.66
N ALA A 311 -3.58 -2.46 18.90
CA ALA A 311 -3.42 -3.52 19.88
C ALA A 311 -2.40 -4.59 19.48
N LYS A 312 -2.36 -4.98 18.19
CA LYS A 312 -1.53 -6.09 17.69
C LYS A 312 -0.19 -5.65 17.11
N LEU A 313 -0.12 -4.43 16.57
CA LEU A 313 1.06 -3.92 15.87
C LEU A 313 1.72 -2.73 16.57
N GLY A 314 1.06 -2.12 17.57
CA GLY A 314 1.50 -0.86 18.15
C GLY A 314 1.50 0.29 17.12
N TRP A 315 0.73 0.14 16.04
CA TRP A 315 0.74 1.06 14.92
C TRP A 315 -0.44 2.03 14.93
N GLU A 316 -0.14 3.28 14.62
CA GLU A 316 -1.12 4.32 14.29
C GLU A 316 -0.50 5.33 13.31
N PRO A 317 -1.30 6.01 12.47
CA PRO A 317 -0.79 7.03 11.55
C PRO A 317 -0.36 8.28 12.32
N LYS A 318 0.74 8.89 11.87
CA LYS A 318 1.39 10.03 12.54
C LYS A 318 1.38 11.30 11.69
N ILE A 319 1.27 11.16 10.36
CA ILE A 319 1.42 12.29 9.44
C ILE A 319 0.04 12.93 9.20
N PRO A 320 -0.15 14.21 9.60
CA PRO A 320 -1.39 14.94 9.35
C PRO A 320 -1.65 15.11 7.85
N LEU A 321 -2.94 15.17 7.45
CA LEU A 321 -3.32 15.35 6.03
C LEU A 321 -2.64 16.55 5.39
N ARG A 322 -2.59 17.69 6.08
CA ARG A 322 -1.98 18.93 5.57
C ARG A 322 -0.50 18.75 5.21
N GLU A 323 0.26 18.06 6.06
CA GLU A 323 1.67 17.80 5.84
C GLU A 323 1.89 16.83 4.66
N GLY A 324 1.19 15.70 4.67
CA GLY A 324 1.29 14.73 3.59
C GLY A 324 0.84 15.29 2.24
N LEU A 325 -0.20 16.16 2.24
CA LEU A 325 -0.68 16.83 1.04
C LEU A 325 0.37 17.81 0.48
N ALA A 326 1.03 18.58 1.34
CA ALA A 326 2.13 19.46 0.93
C ALA A 326 3.28 18.69 0.28
N ARG A 327 3.70 17.56 0.87
CA ARG A 327 4.73 16.67 0.30
C ARG A 327 4.28 16.10 -1.06
N THR A 328 3.01 15.71 -1.18
CA THR A 328 2.46 15.18 -2.43
C THR A 328 2.41 16.23 -3.52
N ILE A 329 1.98 17.46 -3.20
CA ILE A 329 1.97 18.59 -4.14
C ILE A 329 3.39 18.93 -4.60
N ALA A 330 4.37 18.93 -3.69
CA ALA A 330 5.77 19.17 -4.04
C ALA A 330 6.28 18.15 -5.06
N TYR A 331 5.95 16.86 -4.88
CA TYR A 331 6.27 15.81 -5.85
C TYR A 331 5.61 16.08 -7.22
N PHE A 332 4.31 16.40 -7.25
CA PHE A 332 3.61 16.68 -8.51
C PHE A 332 4.17 17.92 -9.24
N LYS A 333 4.71 18.90 -8.51
CA LYS A 333 5.42 20.05 -9.09
C LYS A 333 6.77 19.66 -9.71
N SER A 334 7.42 18.60 -9.22
CA SER A 334 8.74 18.15 -9.68
C SER A 334 8.70 17.24 -10.91
N ILE A 335 7.53 16.72 -11.29
CA ILE A 335 7.36 15.80 -12.41
C ILE A 335 6.72 16.50 -13.63
N ASP A 336 7.03 16.01 -14.83
CA ASP A 336 6.29 16.42 -16.03
C ASP A 336 5.04 15.55 -16.20
N ILE A 337 3.89 16.07 -15.75
CA ILE A 337 2.59 15.37 -15.78
C ILE A 337 2.21 14.93 -17.22
N ARG A 338 2.71 15.61 -18.28
CA ARG A 338 2.41 15.28 -19.69
C ARG A 338 3.01 13.95 -20.13
N GLN A 339 3.98 13.41 -19.42
CA GLN A 339 4.55 12.08 -19.67
C GLN A 339 3.62 10.94 -19.23
N PHE A 340 2.60 11.25 -18.44
CA PHE A 340 1.63 10.30 -17.94
C PHE A 340 0.42 10.23 -18.87
N ARG A 341 -0.02 9.03 -19.20
CA ARG A 341 -1.22 8.85 -20.02
C ARG A 341 -2.43 8.58 -19.12
N ALA A 342 -3.52 9.27 -19.40
CA ALA A 342 -4.80 8.90 -18.79
C ALA A 342 -5.21 7.50 -19.28
N PRO A 343 -5.75 6.64 -18.41
CA PRO A 343 -6.40 5.41 -18.89
C PRO A 343 -7.55 5.83 -19.82
N THR A 344 -7.48 5.41 -21.08
CA THR A 344 -8.57 5.64 -22.03
C THR A 344 -9.53 4.46 -21.94
N PRO A 345 -10.81 4.66 -21.55
CA PRO A 345 -11.81 3.60 -21.65
C PRO A 345 -11.96 3.19 -23.12
N ASN A 346 -11.88 1.90 -23.40
CA ASN A 346 -12.25 1.32 -24.69
C ASN A 346 -13.77 1.07 -24.74
N PHE A 347 -14.59 2.11 -24.50
CA PHE A 347 -16.03 2.03 -24.62
C PHE A 347 -16.55 3.14 -25.51
#